data_f0bc427864d5a250f36dd68442d2712c
#
_entry.id   f0bc427864d5a250f36dd68442d2712c
#
_cell.length_a   1.000
_cell.length_b   1.000
_cell.length_c   1.000
_cell.angle_alpha   90.00
_cell.angle_beta   90.00
_cell.angle_gamma   90.00
#
_symmetry.space_group_name_H-M   'P 1'
#
loop_
_entity.id
_entity.type
_entity.pdbx_description
1 polymer ?
#
loop_
_entity_poly.entity_id
_entity_poly.type
_entity_poly.pdbx_seq_one_letter_code
_entity_poly.pdbx_strand_id
1 'polypeptide(L)'
;MTVLVANLSALEEALNNGEKDIKITQSFLVPYSIHLSKGVSISGSNEKEILISFSRGDGFSLEGDNKITNLAIQTNQDQRAIFINSNFEDLGEIELSSLIITGQVQILTRRPQKKLNLTIHDLDIVSADTRIAAEKPLAYGVSVYQGALTIYNYNQDPESLITTKIEGVKIGRDKAPVIGTGIFIGGFGYDGGKVEVDYLRTNAVYSNGMIPFGQPTLITAGVFIISGAHAKKIDSVGPITTYGVNDMVIDVWGEVDDWICFENIQSYGTSGIGFVNFGTVHNFIAKKPIETYGSGARGFNQYDGTIHNAEFDSIITYGDGSIGMQFSKPVGHIKINNHLKTFGTTGESLVKGQIQKLDATALSIKAQGEIKDFYIGGDIQTHGKNILALSIENDGALSSFGIGGNIVTSDETQESVEVQANAIIDENTKKMIIDCIK
;
A
#
# COMPACT_ATOMS: atom_id res chain seq x y z
N MET A 1 -20.53 -27.71 -21.61
CA MET A 1 -19.46 -28.38 -22.41
C MET A 1 -18.43 -27.33 -22.74
N THR A 2 -17.15 -27.61 -22.55
CA THR A 2 -16.10 -26.63 -22.84
C THR A 2 -15.91 -26.44 -24.35
N VAL A 3 -16.02 -25.24 -24.84
CA VAL A 3 -15.79 -24.88 -26.25
C VAL A 3 -14.33 -24.48 -26.45
N LEU A 4 -13.65 -25.10 -27.40
CA LEU A 4 -12.25 -24.81 -27.73
C LEU A 4 -12.17 -23.74 -28.81
N VAL A 5 -11.43 -22.64 -28.54
CA VAL A 5 -11.24 -21.55 -29.49
C VAL A 5 -9.75 -21.32 -29.76
N ALA A 6 -9.39 -21.04 -31.00
CA ALA A 6 -8.01 -20.87 -31.42
C ALA A 6 -7.72 -19.49 -32.06
N ASN A 7 -8.72 -18.64 -32.21
CA ASN A 7 -8.60 -17.29 -32.79
C ASN A 7 -9.79 -16.42 -32.36
N LEU A 8 -9.72 -15.13 -32.71
CA LEU A 8 -10.74 -14.14 -32.36
C LEU A 8 -12.11 -14.49 -32.91
N SER A 9 -12.21 -14.90 -34.18
CA SER A 9 -13.51 -15.22 -34.80
C SER A 9 -14.23 -16.37 -34.10
N ALA A 10 -13.49 -17.41 -33.70
CA ALA A 10 -14.05 -18.53 -32.92
C ALA A 10 -14.47 -18.11 -31.51
N LEU A 11 -13.73 -17.18 -30.87
CA LEU A 11 -14.10 -16.62 -29.58
C LEU A 11 -15.41 -15.83 -29.68
N GLU A 12 -15.53 -14.97 -30.69
CA GLU A 12 -16.74 -14.16 -30.92
C GLU A 12 -17.96 -15.05 -31.25
N GLU A 13 -17.77 -16.08 -32.05
CA GLU A 13 -18.83 -17.04 -32.36
C GLU A 13 -19.29 -17.76 -31.07
N ALA A 14 -18.38 -18.23 -30.24
CA ALA A 14 -18.70 -18.88 -28.97
C ALA A 14 -19.48 -17.92 -28.04
N LEU A 15 -19.02 -16.68 -27.89
CA LEU A 15 -19.69 -15.67 -27.05
C LEU A 15 -21.09 -15.32 -27.61
N ASN A 16 -21.24 -15.14 -28.94
CA ASN A 16 -22.50 -14.84 -29.58
C ASN A 16 -23.52 -16.00 -29.47
N ASN A 17 -23.04 -17.23 -29.45
CA ASN A 17 -23.84 -18.43 -29.22
C ASN A 17 -24.22 -18.62 -27.74
N GLY A 18 -23.74 -17.76 -26.83
CA GLY A 18 -24.03 -17.80 -25.41
C GLY A 18 -23.27 -18.90 -24.65
N GLU A 19 -22.17 -19.41 -25.22
CA GLU A 19 -21.32 -20.40 -24.57
C GLU A 19 -20.72 -19.83 -23.28
N LYS A 20 -20.73 -20.65 -22.22
CA LYS A 20 -20.32 -20.21 -20.88
C LYS A 20 -18.95 -20.71 -20.44
N ASP A 21 -18.45 -21.77 -21.05
CA ASP A 21 -17.17 -22.39 -20.71
C ASP A 21 -16.29 -22.47 -21.96
N ILE A 22 -15.36 -21.51 -22.06
CA ILE A 22 -14.54 -21.29 -23.25
C ILE A 22 -13.06 -21.51 -22.90
N LYS A 23 -12.41 -22.41 -23.63
CA LYS A 23 -10.97 -22.66 -23.50
C LYS A 23 -10.22 -22.16 -24.72
N ILE A 24 -9.32 -21.19 -24.49
CA ILE A 24 -8.45 -20.65 -25.52
C ILE A 24 -7.24 -21.58 -25.68
N THR A 25 -6.96 -21.98 -26.92
CA THR A 25 -5.93 -22.97 -27.25
C THR A 25 -4.73 -22.41 -27.96
N GLN A 26 -4.81 -21.19 -28.47
CA GLN A 26 -3.73 -20.46 -29.15
C GLN A 26 -3.77 -18.98 -28.80
N SER A 27 -2.59 -18.33 -28.87
CA SER A 27 -2.48 -16.89 -28.70
C SER A 27 -3.00 -16.16 -29.95
N PHE A 28 -3.69 -15.04 -29.74
CA PHE A 28 -4.16 -14.19 -30.84
C PHE A 28 -4.31 -12.72 -30.45
N LEU A 29 -4.39 -11.87 -31.47
CA LEU A 29 -4.59 -10.42 -31.33
C LEU A 29 -6.08 -10.08 -31.34
N VAL A 30 -6.47 -9.12 -30.50
CA VAL A 30 -7.81 -8.57 -30.38
C VAL A 30 -7.75 -7.06 -30.60
N PRO A 31 -8.47 -6.48 -31.58
CA PRO A 31 -8.39 -5.05 -31.89
C PRO A 31 -9.34 -4.15 -31.09
N TYR A 32 -10.10 -4.67 -30.13
CA TYR A 32 -11.09 -3.97 -29.29
C TYR A 32 -11.35 -4.75 -27.99
N SER A 33 -11.98 -4.08 -27.03
CA SER A 33 -12.37 -4.72 -25.75
C SER A 33 -13.41 -5.85 -25.97
N ILE A 34 -13.28 -6.93 -25.23
CA ILE A 34 -14.24 -8.04 -25.25
C ILE A 34 -15.10 -8.01 -23.99
N HIS A 35 -16.41 -8.04 -24.17
CA HIS A 35 -17.36 -8.14 -23.08
C HIS A 35 -17.66 -9.60 -22.75
N LEU A 36 -17.52 -9.96 -21.49
CA LEU A 36 -17.87 -11.26 -20.93
C LEU A 36 -19.19 -11.15 -20.19
N SER A 37 -20.25 -11.64 -20.80
CA SER A 37 -21.58 -11.69 -20.17
C SER A 37 -21.54 -12.49 -18.88
N LYS A 38 -22.51 -12.24 -17.99
CA LYS A 38 -22.61 -12.91 -16.70
C LYS A 38 -22.53 -14.45 -16.82
N GLY A 39 -21.66 -15.05 -16.01
CA GLY A 39 -21.43 -16.48 -15.96
C GLY A 39 -20.48 -17.05 -17.02
N VAL A 40 -19.89 -16.22 -17.86
CA VAL A 40 -18.86 -16.68 -18.83
C VAL A 40 -17.53 -16.90 -18.13
N SER A 41 -16.95 -18.08 -18.38
CA SER A 41 -15.62 -18.48 -17.93
C SER A 41 -14.70 -18.63 -19.13
N ILE A 42 -13.50 -17.99 -19.05
CA ILE A 42 -12.45 -18.13 -20.06
C ILE A 42 -11.21 -18.74 -19.40
N SER A 43 -10.65 -19.74 -20.02
CA SER A 43 -9.41 -20.38 -19.57
C SER A 43 -8.41 -20.54 -20.69
N GLY A 44 -7.12 -20.45 -20.36
CA GLY A 44 -6.04 -20.86 -21.23
C GLY A 44 -5.70 -22.34 -21.08
N SER A 45 -4.57 -22.73 -21.64
CA SER A 45 -4.02 -24.09 -21.51
C SER A 45 -3.05 -24.16 -20.33
N ASN A 46 -3.09 -25.24 -19.58
CA ASN A 46 -2.06 -25.52 -18.55
C ASN A 46 -0.71 -26.01 -19.16
N GLU A 47 -0.71 -26.42 -20.42
CA GLU A 47 0.46 -26.99 -21.10
C GLU A 47 1.21 -25.94 -21.94
N LYS A 48 0.59 -24.82 -22.25
CA LYS A 48 1.15 -23.74 -23.08
C LYS A 48 0.79 -22.40 -22.52
N GLU A 49 1.73 -21.47 -22.55
CA GLU A 49 1.42 -20.06 -22.30
C GLU A 49 0.56 -19.52 -23.44
N ILE A 50 -0.63 -19.03 -23.10
CA ILE A 50 -1.57 -18.42 -24.03
C ILE A 50 -1.61 -16.92 -23.76
N LEU A 51 -1.29 -16.13 -24.79
CA LEU A 51 -1.34 -14.67 -24.74
C LEU A 51 -2.51 -14.14 -25.56
N ILE A 52 -3.37 -13.38 -24.93
CA ILE A 52 -4.38 -12.54 -25.60
C ILE A 52 -3.91 -11.10 -25.55
N SER A 53 -3.60 -10.54 -26.73
CA SER A 53 -3.07 -9.19 -26.85
C SER A 53 -4.12 -8.24 -27.45
N PHE A 54 -4.49 -7.22 -26.69
CA PHE A 54 -5.42 -6.17 -27.13
C PHE A 54 -4.65 -5.01 -27.74
N SER A 55 -4.82 -4.77 -29.04
CA SER A 55 -4.08 -3.72 -29.75
C SER A 55 -4.67 -2.34 -29.60
N ARG A 56 -5.91 -2.22 -29.13
CA ARG A 56 -6.62 -0.95 -28.88
C ARG A 56 -7.59 -1.08 -27.72
N GLY A 57 -7.64 -0.03 -26.91
CA GLY A 57 -8.58 0.08 -25.78
C GLY A 57 -8.30 -0.91 -24.66
N ASP A 58 -9.32 -1.11 -23.84
CA ASP A 58 -9.28 -2.03 -22.71
C ASP A 58 -9.37 -3.50 -23.15
N GLY A 59 -9.07 -4.41 -22.22
CA GLY A 59 -9.13 -5.84 -22.42
C GLY A 59 -10.52 -6.44 -22.18
N PHE A 60 -10.64 -7.35 -21.21
CA PHE A 60 -11.90 -8.00 -20.87
C PHE A 60 -12.73 -7.18 -19.89
N SER A 61 -14.01 -6.91 -20.25
CA SER A 61 -15.00 -6.36 -19.33
C SER A 61 -15.87 -7.46 -18.76
N LEU A 62 -16.09 -7.44 -17.44
CA LEU A 62 -16.80 -8.46 -16.68
C LEU A 62 -18.18 -7.97 -16.28
N GLU A 63 -19.19 -8.82 -16.48
CA GLU A 63 -20.57 -8.49 -16.12
C GLU A 63 -21.00 -9.09 -14.77
N GLY A 64 -20.40 -10.21 -14.36
CA GLY A 64 -20.65 -10.93 -13.09
C GLY A 64 -20.57 -12.44 -13.25
N ASP A 65 -20.34 -13.15 -12.17
CA ASP A 65 -20.14 -14.61 -12.15
C ASP A 65 -19.10 -15.08 -13.18
N ASN A 66 -18.06 -14.25 -13.41
CA ASN A 66 -17.05 -14.51 -14.43
C ASN A 66 -15.80 -15.17 -13.83
N LYS A 67 -15.17 -16.00 -14.64
CA LYS A 67 -13.90 -16.64 -14.30
C LYS A 67 -12.90 -16.48 -15.44
N ILE A 68 -11.69 -16.00 -15.12
CA ILE A 68 -10.56 -15.93 -16.08
C ILE A 68 -9.37 -16.65 -15.45
N THR A 69 -8.85 -17.66 -16.15
CA THR A 69 -7.77 -18.50 -15.60
C THR A 69 -6.72 -18.88 -16.64
N ASN A 70 -5.47 -19.02 -16.19
CA ASN A 70 -4.33 -19.55 -16.96
C ASN A 70 -4.10 -18.80 -18.29
N LEU A 71 -4.05 -17.47 -18.24
CA LEU A 71 -3.85 -16.61 -19.42
C LEU A 71 -2.81 -15.52 -19.14
N ALA A 72 -2.05 -15.18 -20.18
CA ALA A 72 -1.42 -13.88 -20.28
C ALA A 72 -2.36 -12.92 -21.03
N ILE A 73 -2.58 -11.73 -20.48
CA ILE A 73 -3.45 -10.68 -21.05
C ILE A 73 -2.63 -9.41 -21.17
N GLN A 74 -2.54 -8.88 -22.37
CA GLN A 74 -1.78 -7.68 -22.67
C GLN A 74 -2.65 -6.60 -23.29
N THR A 75 -2.64 -5.41 -22.67
CA THR A 75 -3.14 -4.15 -23.22
C THR A 75 -1.99 -3.13 -23.26
N ASN A 76 -2.24 -1.88 -23.65
CA ASN A 76 -1.31 -0.81 -23.31
C ASN A 76 -1.29 -0.63 -21.78
N GLN A 77 -0.18 -0.12 -21.25
CA GLN A 77 0.02 0.02 -19.79
C GLN A 77 -1.04 0.89 -19.10
N ASP A 78 -1.54 1.90 -19.80
CA ASP A 78 -2.56 2.86 -19.35
C ASP A 78 -4.00 2.35 -19.54
N GLN A 79 -4.18 1.18 -20.14
CA GLN A 79 -5.50 0.57 -20.36
C GLN A 79 -5.79 -0.51 -19.31
N ARG A 80 -7.07 -0.82 -19.12
CA ARG A 80 -7.52 -1.85 -18.19
C ARG A 80 -7.52 -3.21 -18.89
N ALA A 81 -6.67 -4.10 -18.46
CA ALA A 81 -6.65 -5.47 -18.97
C ALA A 81 -7.90 -6.25 -18.55
N ILE A 82 -8.38 -6.01 -17.33
CA ILE A 82 -9.62 -6.58 -16.77
C ILE A 82 -10.34 -5.49 -16.00
N PHE A 83 -11.65 -5.33 -16.22
CA PHE A 83 -12.46 -4.34 -15.51
C PHE A 83 -13.94 -4.74 -15.42
N ILE A 84 -14.68 -4.13 -14.47
CA ILE A 84 -16.13 -4.32 -14.32
C ILE A 84 -16.89 -3.42 -15.27
N ASN A 85 -17.86 -4.01 -15.99
CA ASN A 85 -18.86 -3.32 -16.80
C ASN A 85 -20.18 -4.05 -16.73
N SER A 86 -21.04 -3.69 -15.79
CA SER A 86 -22.26 -4.42 -15.45
C SER A 86 -23.39 -3.49 -15.05
N ASN A 87 -24.62 -3.91 -15.32
CA ASN A 87 -25.84 -3.26 -14.83
C ASN A 87 -26.55 -4.09 -13.75
N PHE A 88 -25.99 -5.20 -13.31
CA PHE A 88 -26.54 -6.03 -12.25
C PHE A 88 -26.24 -5.45 -10.87
N GLU A 89 -27.19 -5.53 -9.94
CA GLU A 89 -26.96 -5.18 -8.54
C GLU A 89 -26.05 -6.20 -7.83
N ASP A 90 -26.23 -7.46 -8.16
CA ASP A 90 -25.42 -8.58 -7.63
C ASP A 90 -24.55 -9.15 -8.75
N LEU A 91 -23.25 -8.93 -8.62
CA LEU A 91 -22.24 -9.43 -9.55
C LEU A 91 -21.88 -10.89 -9.29
N GLY A 92 -22.35 -11.47 -8.19
CA GLY A 92 -22.05 -12.85 -7.82
C GLY A 92 -20.57 -13.06 -7.52
N GLU A 93 -19.99 -14.12 -8.10
CA GLU A 93 -18.61 -14.51 -7.87
C GLU A 93 -17.73 -14.18 -9.08
N ILE A 94 -16.63 -13.48 -8.87
CA ILE A 94 -15.60 -13.26 -9.89
C ILE A 94 -14.31 -13.93 -9.41
N GLU A 95 -13.72 -14.77 -10.28
CA GLU A 95 -12.47 -15.45 -10.02
C GLU A 95 -11.42 -15.09 -11.07
N LEU A 96 -10.26 -14.61 -10.62
CA LEU A 96 -9.07 -14.33 -11.45
C LEU A 96 -7.92 -15.19 -10.93
N SER A 97 -7.43 -16.13 -11.74
CA SER A 97 -6.45 -17.12 -11.27
C SER A 97 -5.37 -17.42 -12.30
N SER A 98 -4.12 -17.45 -11.85
CA SER A 98 -2.93 -17.76 -12.67
C SER A 98 -2.84 -16.88 -13.92
N LEU A 99 -2.80 -15.55 -13.69
CA LEU A 99 -2.80 -14.55 -14.74
C LEU A 99 -1.50 -13.75 -14.77
N ILE A 100 -0.99 -13.50 -15.98
CA ILE A 100 0.11 -12.56 -16.24
C ILE A 100 -0.46 -11.38 -17.02
N ILE A 101 -0.33 -10.17 -16.47
CA ILE A 101 -1.03 -8.98 -16.97
C ILE A 101 -0.06 -7.88 -17.37
N THR A 102 -0.25 -7.29 -18.55
CA THR A 102 0.18 -5.93 -18.89
C THR A 102 -1.05 -5.07 -19.05
N GLY A 103 -1.13 -3.98 -18.30
CA GLY A 103 -2.32 -3.15 -18.11
C GLY A 103 -2.85 -3.24 -16.69
N GLN A 104 -3.95 -2.56 -16.41
CA GLN A 104 -4.54 -2.47 -15.07
C GLN A 104 -5.56 -3.59 -14.86
N VAL A 105 -5.65 -4.11 -13.62
CA VAL A 105 -6.79 -4.90 -13.15
C VAL A 105 -7.64 -3.99 -12.27
N GLN A 106 -8.79 -3.54 -12.78
CA GLN A 106 -9.65 -2.58 -12.11
C GLN A 106 -11.02 -3.20 -11.77
N ILE A 107 -11.16 -3.67 -10.55
CA ILE A 107 -12.41 -4.16 -9.98
C ILE A 107 -13.06 -2.98 -9.25
N LEU A 108 -13.76 -2.15 -10.00
CA LEU A 108 -14.41 -0.94 -9.49
C LEU A 108 -15.91 -1.07 -9.65
N THR A 109 -16.66 -1.07 -8.53
CA THR A 109 -18.12 -1.09 -8.49
C THR A 109 -18.69 0.31 -8.30
N ARG A 110 -19.85 0.56 -8.92
CA ARG A 110 -20.64 1.78 -8.78
C ARG A 110 -22.12 1.44 -8.93
N ARG A 111 -23.03 2.36 -8.70
CA ARG A 111 -24.46 2.08 -8.93
C ARG A 111 -24.68 1.53 -10.34
N PRO A 112 -25.49 0.46 -10.50
CA PRO A 112 -26.34 -0.19 -9.48
C PRO A 112 -25.66 -1.30 -8.67
N GLN A 113 -24.38 -1.63 -8.91
CA GLN A 113 -23.68 -2.79 -8.34
C GLN A 113 -23.58 -2.67 -6.80
N LYS A 114 -24.08 -3.66 -6.07
CA LYS A 114 -24.09 -3.67 -4.61
C LYS A 114 -23.32 -4.83 -3.99
N LYS A 115 -23.23 -5.96 -4.67
CA LYS A 115 -22.58 -7.17 -4.15
C LYS A 115 -21.59 -7.73 -5.12
N LEU A 116 -20.42 -8.10 -4.59
CA LEU A 116 -19.39 -8.82 -5.32
C LEU A 116 -18.60 -9.69 -4.34
N ASN A 117 -18.44 -10.97 -4.66
CA ASN A 117 -17.44 -11.84 -4.08
C ASN A 117 -16.28 -11.99 -5.08
N LEU A 118 -15.08 -11.54 -4.70
CA LEU A 118 -13.91 -11.57 -5.57
C LEU A 118 -12.85 -12.52 -5.01
N THR A 119 -12.44 -13.47 -5.81
CA THR A 119 -11.29 -14.32 -5.50
C THR A 119 -10.17 -14.08 -6.52
N ILE A 120 -8.99 -13.75 -6.02
CA ILE A 120 -7.79 -13.61 -6.85
C ILE A 120 -6.75 -14.62 -6.36
N HIS A 121 -6.18 -15.36 -7.29
CA HIS A 121 -5.16 -16.35 -7.02
C HIS A 121 -4.05 -16.27 -8.08
N ASP A 122 -2.80 -16.06 -7.66
CA ASP A 122 -1.65 -16.04 -8.57
C ASP A 122 -1.77 -14.98 -9.68
N LEU A 123 -1.86 -13.72 -9.30
CA LEU A 123 -1.92 -12.59 -10.23
C LEU A 123 -0.55 -11.90 -10.34
N ASP A 124 0.01 -11.84 -11.54
CA ASP A 124 1.26 -11.15 -11.84
C ASP A 124 1.01 -9.96 -12.78
N ILE A 125 0.97 -8.74 -12.25
CA ILE A 125 0.87 -7.52 -13.06
C ILE A 125 2.28 -7.01 -13.36
N VAL A 126 2.73 -7.27 -14.57
CA VAL A 126 4.10 -6.98 -15.02
C VAL A 126 4.33 -5.49 -15.18
N SER A 127 3.35 -4.77 -15.74
CA SER A 127 3.43 -3.34 -16.02
C SER A 127 2.03 -2.73 -16.12
N ALA A 128 1.87 -1.53 -15.54
CA ALA A 128 0.65 -0.73 -15.61
C ALA A 128 0.98 0.76 -15.41
N ASP A 129 0.13 1.66 -15.93
CA ASP A 129 0.15 3.10 -15.64
C ASP A 129 -1.26 3.54 -15.22
N THR A 130 -1.45 3.89 -13.95
CA THR A 130 -2.76 4.18 -13.38
C THR A 130 -3.08 5.67 -13.27
N ARG A 131 -2.18 6.54 -13.71
CA ARG A 131 -2.28 8.00 -13.53
C ARG A 131 -3.50 8.62 -14.19
N ILE A 132 -4.04 7.99 -15.25
CA ILE A 132 -5.21 8.47 -15.99
C ILE A 132 -6.55 8.04 -15.36
N ALA A 133 -6.56 7.16 -14.36
CA ALA A 133 -7.79 6.75 -13.68
C ALA A 133 -8.58 7.97 -13.19
N ALA A 134 -9.88 7.99 -13.48
CA ALA A 134 -10.73 9.15 -13.22
C ALA A 134 -11.11 9.29 -11.74
N GLU A 135 -11.43 8.16 -11.09
CA GLU A 135 -11.85 8.13 -9.70
C GLU A 135 -10.61 8.19 -8.79
N LYS A 136 -10.36 9.37 -8.23
CA LYS A 136 -9.27 9.62 -7.30
C LYS A 136 -9.86 10.01 -5.95
N PRO A 137 -9.79 9.14 -4.93
CA PRO A 137 -10.27 9.54 -3.61
C PRO A 137 -9.48 10.73 -3.09
N LEU A 138 -10.19 11.61 -2.38
CA LEU A 138 -9.64 12.82 -1.76
C LEU A 138 -9.92 12.76 -0.26
N ALA A 139 -8.88 12.65 0.53
CA ALA A 139 -8.94 12.75 1.99
C ALA A 139 -7.64 13.34 2.53
N TYR A 140 -7.67 13.85 3.74
CA TYR A 140 -6.50 14.46 4.42
C TYR A 140 -5.77 15.53 3.59
N GLY A 141 -6.47 16.15 2.62
CA GLY A 141 -5.92 17.19 1.74
C GLY A 141 -5.13 16.66 0.54
N VAL A 142 -5.15 15.34 0.28
CA VAL A 142 -4.44 14.73 -0.84
C VAL A 142 -5.36 13.85 -1.69
N SER A 143 -5.08 13.79 -2.98
CA SER A 143 -5.67 12.83 -3.92
C SER A 143 -4.76 11.63 -4.11
N VAL A 144 -5.34 10.49 -4.43
CA VAL A 144 -4.61 9.21 -4.58
C VAL A 144 -4.76 8.68 -5.99
N TYR A 145 -3.67 8.21 -6.61
CA TYR A 145 -3.76 7.38 -7.82
C TYR A 145 -4.22 5.96 -7.45
N GLN A 146 -5.13 5.42 -8.28
CA GLN A 146 -5.51 4.00 -8.21
C GLN A 146 -4.30 3.09 -8.43
N GLY A 147 -4.47 1.79 -8.13
CA GLY A 147 -3.42 0.79 -8.24
C GLY A 147 -3.38 0.04 -9.56
N ALA A 148 -2.24 -0.58 -9.83
CA ALA A 148 -2.15 -1.59 -10.89
C ALA A 148 -3.17 -2.72 -10.65
N LEU A 149 -3.34 -3.14 -9.39
CA LEU A 149 -4.53 -3.83 -8.89
C LEU A 149 -5.38 -2.85 -8.09
N THR A 150 -6.58 -2.58 -8.56
CA THR A 150 -7.58 -1.74 -7.88
C THR A 150 -8.80 -2.58 -7.52
N ILE A 151 -9.17 -2.57 -6.23
CA ILE A 151 -10.45 -3.07 -5.73
C ILE A 151 -11.13 -1.89 -5.05
N TYR A 152 -12.12 -1.32 -5.72
CA TYR A 152 -12.71 -0.06 -5.28
C TYR A 152 -14.22 -0.12 -5.30
N ASN A 153 -14.84 -0.11 -4.12
CA ASN A 153 -16.28 0.04 -4.02
C ASN A 153 -16.63 1.53 -4.11
N TYR A 154 -16.72 2.05 -5.32
CA TYR A 154 -17.08 3.46 -5.61
C TYR A 154 -18.60 3.66 -5.63
N ASN A 155 -19.35 2.89 -4.83
CA ASN A 155 -20.78 3.01 -4.68
C ASN A 155 -21.11 3.81 -3.41
N GLN A 156 -21.97 4.84 -3.53
CA GLN A 156 -22.40 5.66 -2.38
C GLN A 156 -23.36 4.92 -1.43
N ASP A 157 -23.91 3.78 -1.84
CA ASP A 157 -24.83 3.01 -1.01
C ASP A 157 -24.05 2.30 0.11
N PRO A 158 -24.35 2.58 1.41
CA PRO A 158 -23.64 1.95 2.53
C PRO A 158 -23.88 0.43 2.63
N GLU A 159 -24.90 -0.08 1.95
CA GLU A 159 -25.18 -1.54 1.86
C GLU A 159 -24.38 -2.22 0.76
N SER A 160 -23.66 -1.45 -0.06
CA SER A 160 -22.79 -2.02 -1.09
C SER A 160 -21.54 -2.64 -0.45
N LEU A 161 -21.26 -3.89 -0.82
CA LEU A 161 -20.17 -4.68 -0.25
C LEU A 161 -19.41 -5.46 -1.32
N ILE A 162 -18.11 -5.30 -1.33
CA ILE A 162 -17.18 -6.22 -1.99
C ILE A 162 -16.53 -7.07 -0.91
N THR A 163 -16.65 -8.39 -0.99
CA THR A 163 -15.89 -9.34 -0.17
C THR A 163 -14.76 -9.91 -1.03
N THR A 164 -13.54 -9.95 -0.54
CA THR A 164 -12.43 -10.42 -1.36
C THR A 164 -11.44 -11.28 -0.59
N LYS A 165 -10.89 -12.28 -1.30
CA LYS A 165 -9.74 -13.08 -0.90
C LYS A 165 -8.69 -13.04 -1.99
N ILE A 166 -7.46 -12.67 -1.65
CA ILE A 166 -6.37 -12.47 -2.60
C ILE A 166 -5.16 -13.28 -2.16
N GLU A 167 -4.79 -14.29 -2.92
CA GLU A 167 -3.69 -15.20 -2.63
C GLU A 167 -2.63 -15.15 -3.73
N GLY A 168 -1.53 -14.43 -3.47
CA GLY A 168 -0.40 -14.35 -4.40
C GLY A 168 -0.54 -13.26 -5.47
N VAL A 169 -0.35 -11.99 -5.08
CA VAL A 169 -0.27 -10.88 -6.03
C VAL A 169 1.16 -10.38 -6.14
N LYS A 170 1.66 -10.29 -7.37
CA LYS A 170 2.96 -9.69 -7.70
C LYS A 170 2.76 -8.48 -8.61
N ILE A 171 3.39 -7.35 -8.28
CA ILE A 171 3.22 -6.07 -8.96
C ILE A 171 4.57 -5.53 -9.40
N GLY A 172 4.72 -5.26 -10.70
CA GLY A 172 5.95 -4.69 -11.25
C GLY A 172 7.17 -5.60 -11.12
N ARG A 173 8.33 -5.02 -11.31
CA ARG A 173 9.63 -5.69 -11.18
C ARG A 173 10.62 -4.77 -10.45
N ASP A 174 11.63 -5.34 -9.83
CA ASP A 174 12.75 -4.55 -9.31
C ASP A 174 13.31 -3.65 -10.41
N LYS A 175 13.45 -2.37 -10.15
CA LYS A 175 13.89 -1.31 -11.09
C LYS A 175 13.05 -1.14 -12.37
N ALA A 176 11.92 -1.85 -12.45
CA ALA A 176 10.91 -1.68 -13.48
C ALA A 176 9.50 -1.69 -12.82
N PRO A 177 9.22 -0.70 -11.96
CA PRO A 177 7.98 -0.62 -11.22
C PRO A 177 6.78 -0.32 -12.11
N VAL A 178 5.56 -0.60 -11.63
CA VAL A 178 4.35 -0.02 -12.20
C VAL A 178 4.29 1.48 -11.91
N ILE A 179 3.53 2.21 -12.72
CA ILE A 179 3.34 3.66 -12.56
C ILE A 179 2.00 3.92 -11.84
N GLY A 180 2.07 4.65 -10.74
CA GLY A 180 0.96 4.89 -9.81
C GLY A 180 1.05 4.02 -8.57
N THR A 181 -0.06 3.72 -7.94
CA THR A 181 -0.12 2.82 -6.77
C THR A 181 0.06 1.35 -7.21
N GLY A 182 0.68 0.53 -6.39
CA GLY A 182 0.80 -0.91 -6.66
C GLY A 182 -0.54 -1.61 -6.45
N ILE A 183 -0.99 -1.72 -5.20
CA ILE A 183 -2.27 -2.32 -4.80
C ILE A 183 -3.11 -1.25 -4.09
N PHE A 184 -4.33 -1.06 -4.56
CA PHE A 184 -5.29 -0.09 -4.03
C PHE A 184 -6.58 -0.81 -3.66
N ILE A 185 -6.95 -0.77 -2.37
CA ILE A 185 -8.19 -1.37 -1.86
C ILE A 185 -8.94 -0.33 -1.06
N GLY A 186 -10.18 0.01 -1.46
CA GLY A 186 -10.93 1.06 -0.80
C GLY A 186 -12.43 1.00 -0.99
N GLY A 187 -13.14 1.60 -0.03
CA GLY A 187 -14.56 1.86 -0.11
C GLY A 187 -14.88 3.30 -0.49
N PHE A 188 -16.16 3.68 -0.48
CA PHE A 188 -16.60 5.05 -0.71
C PHE A 188 -16.60 5.84 0.61
N GLY A 189 -15.42 6.18 1.10
CA GLY A 189 -15.27 6.83 2.39
C GLY A 189 -15.77 5.98 3.56
N TYR A 190 -16.22 6.63 4.62
CA TYR A 190 -16.73 5.94 5.83
C TYR A 190 -18.21 5.57 5.74
N ASP A 191 -19.01 6.29 4.95
CA ASP A 191 -20.47 6.23 4.94
C ASP A 191 -21.06 5.53 3.69
N GLY A 192 -20.22 5.11 2.74
CA GLY A 192 -20.65 4.47 1.51
C GLY A 192 -20.27 2.99 1.43
N GLY A 193 -20.14 2.50 0.21
CA GLY A 193 -19.79 1.11 -0.09
C GLY A 193 -18.48 0.68 0.56
N LYS A 194 -18.42 -0.57 1.01
CA LYS A 194 -17.34 -1.17 1.79
C LYS A 194 -16.61 -2.26 1.04
N VAL A 195 -15.37 -2.48 1.44
CA VAL A 195 -14.57 -3.63 0.98
C VAL A 195 -14.10 -4.41 2.21
N GLU A 196 -14.51 -5.68 2.31
CA GLU A 196 -14.02 -6.62 3.31
C GLU A 196 -12.99 -7.54 2.66
N VAL A 197 -11.77 -7.50 3.17
CA VAL A 197 -10.67 -8.34 2.71
C VAL A 197 -10.45 -9.45 3.74
N ASP A 198 -10.90 -10.65 3.43
CA ASP A 198 -10.69 -11.79 4.34
C ASP A 198 -9.21 -12.17 4.45
N TYR A 199 -8.50 -12.10 3.31
CA TYR A 199 -7.08 -12.36 3.26
C TYR A 199 -6.43 -11.67 2.05
N LEU A 200 -5.30 -11.02 2.28
CA LEU A 200 -4.41 -10.50 1.23
C LEU A 200 -3.00 -11.07 1.41
N ARG A 201 -2.53 -11.84 0.44
CA ARG A 201 -1.14 -12.25 0.36
C ARG A 201 -0.46 -11.56 -0.83
N THR A 202 0.53 -10.72 -0.54
CA THR A 202 1.32 -10.07 -1.59
C THR A 202 2.66 -10.78 -1.73
N ASN A 203 3.07 -11.02 -2.97
CA ASN A 203 4.47 -11.28 -3.32
C ASN A 203 5.21 -9.94 -3.42
N ALA A 204 6.23 -9.82 -4.30
CA ALA A 204 6.92 -8.55 -4.47
C ALA A 204 6.02 -7.47 -5.08
N VAL A 205 6.07 -6.24 -4.53
CA VAL A 205 5.37 -5.06 -5.03
C VAL A 205 6.37 -3.95 -5.30
N TYR A 206 6.44 -3.49 -6.54
CA TYR A 206 7.28 -2.40 -6.99
C TYR A 206 6.44 -1.32 -7.68
N SER A 207 6.42 -0.11 -7.13
CA SER A 207 5.64 1.01 -7.67
C SER A 207 6.44 2.31 -7.71
N ASN A 208 5.99 3.22 -8.57
CA ASN A 208 6.50 4.57 -8.70
C ASN A 208 5.35 5.49 -9.12
N GLY A 209 4.98 6.42 -8.25
CA GLY A 209 3.90 7.37 -8.54
C GLY A 209 4.19 8.27 -9.74
N MET A 210 5.47 8.44 -10.07
CA MET A 210 5.92 9.44 -11.06
C MET A 210 5.30 10.82 -10.83
N ILE A 211 5.10 11.17 -9.56
CA ILE A 211 4.55 12.46 -9.13
C ILE A 211 5.65 13.51 -9.27
N PRO A 212 5.42 14.59 -10.03
CA PRO A 212 6.39 15.67 -10.10
C PRO A 212 6.67 16.29 -8.73
N PHE A 213 7.94 16.54 -8.42
CA PHE A 213 8.32 17.24 -7.19
C PHE A 213 7.57 18.57 -7.08
N GLY A 214 7.06 18.90 -5.89
CA GLY A 214 6.26 20.10 -5.67
C GLY A 214 4.78 19.97 -5.99
N GLN A 215 4.28 18.76 -6.27
CA GLN A 215 2.85 18.44 -6.35
C GLN A 215 2.36 17.89 -4.99
N PRO A 216 2.01 18.77 -4.04
CA PRO A 216 1.79 18.39 -2.64
C PRO A 216 0.49 17.64 -2.38
N THR A 217 -0.44 17.70 -3.32
CA THR A 217 -1.80 17.18 -3.17
C THR A 217 -2.00 15.80 -3.79
N LEU A 218 -0.91 15.14 -4.19
CA LEU A 218 -0.97 13.85 -4.86
C LEU A 218 -0.03 12.86 -4.17
N ILE A 219 -0.55 11.67 -3.87
CA ILE A 219 0.23 10.58 -3.29
C ILE A 219 -0.06 9.25 -4.00
N THR A 220 0.85 8.31 -3.84
CA THR A 220 0.69 6.90 -4.23
C THR A 220 1.23 6.00 -3.13
N ALA A 221 0.98 4.70 -3.25
CA ALA A 221 1.57 3.73 -2.33
C ALA A 221 1.97 2.43 -3.03
N GLY A 222 2.85 1.67 -2.40
CA GLY A 222 3.06 0.27 -2.76
C GLY A 222 1.81 -0.55 -2.49
N VAL A 223 1.33 -0.53 -1.24
CA VAL A 223 0.06 -1.13 -0.82
C VAL A 223 -0.75 -0.11 -0.03
N PHE A 224 -1.96 0.17 -0.49
CA PHE A 224 -2.84 1.18 0.07
C PHE A 224 -4.19 0.57 0.49
N ILE A 225 -4.49 0.60 1.78
CA ILE A 225 -5.80 0.25 2.35
C ILE A 225 -6.52 1.54 2.71
N ILE A 226 -7.51 1.92 1.90
CA ILE A 226 -8.20 3.21 1.98
C ILE A 226 -9.46 3.13 2.84
N SER A 227 -9.98 4.27 3.26
CA SER A 227 -11.23 4.42 4.02
C SER A 227 -12.37 3.60 3.41
N GLY A 228 -13.15 2.94 4.25
CA GLY A 228 -14.19 2.00 3.85
C GLY A 228 -13.68 0.60 3.48
N ALA A 229 -12.38 0.35 3.56
CA ALA A 229 -11.82 -0.99 3.48
C ALA A 229 -11.43 -1.50 4.89
N HIS A 230 -11.74 -2.76 5.15
CA HIS A 230 -11.32 -3.50 6.32
C HIS A 230 -10.59 -4.77 5.87
N ALA A 231 -9.34 -4.93 6.27
CA ALA A 231 -8.53 -6.11 5.97
C ALA A 231 -8.27 -6.92 7.24
N LYS A 232 -8.80 -8.14 7.31
CA LYS A 232 -8.63 -9.01 8.47
C LYS A 232 -7.21 -9.54 8.58
N LYS A 233 -6.61 -9.92 7.47
CA LYS A 233 -5.24 -10.44 7.48
C LYS A 233 -4.50 -10.09 6.19
N ILE A 234 -3.27 -9.54 6.36
CA ILE A 234 -2.35 -9.25 5.27
C ILE A 234 -1.00 -9.93 5.56
N ASP A 235 -0.53 -10.76 4.62
CA ASP A 235 0.82 -11.34 4.62
C ASP A 235 1.59 -10.81 3.41
N SER A 236 2.52 -9.89 3.61
CA SER A 236 3.44 -9.43 2.56
C SER A 236 4.69 -10.30 2.57
N VAL A 237 4.70 -11.35 1.73
CA VAL A 237 5.79 -12.35 1.71
C VAL A 237 6.96 -11.97 0.81
N GLY A 238 6.80 -10.97 -0.05
CA GLY A 238 7.87 -10.36 -0.84
C GLY A 238 8.13 -8.92 -0.42
N PRO A 239 9.20 -8.30 -0.95
CA PRO A 239 9.53 -6.91 -0.66
C PRO A 239 8.45 -5.95 -1.21
N ILE A 240 8.26 -4.83 -0.52
CA ILE A 240 7.46 -3.71 -1.00
C ILE A 240 8.40 -2.53 -1.18
N THR A 241 8.52 -2.04 -2.41
CA THR A 241 9.47 -0.98 -2.76
C THR A 241 8.81 0.13 -3.59
N THR A 242 9.03 1.38 -3.20
CA THR A 242 8.60 2.55 -3.96
C THR A 242 9.79 3.39 -4.41
N TYR A 243 9.67 3.99 -5.61
CA TYR A 243 10.77 4.74 -6.23
C TYR A 243 10.49 6.22 -6.42
N GLY A 244 9.25 6.63 -6.33
CA GLY A 244 8.80 7.98 -6.69
C GLY A 244 8.83 8.98 -5.53
N VAL A 245 8.73 10.25 -5.88
CA VAL A 245 8.54 11.34 -4.93
C VAL A 245 7.17 11.23 -4.28
N ASN A 246 7.11 11.42 -2.96
CA ASN A 246 5.86 11.38 -2.18
C ASN A 246 5.09 10.05 -2.31
N ASP A 247 5.85 8.97 -2.51
CA ASP A 247 5.33 7.60 -2.56
C ASP A 247 5.42 6.98 -1.17
N MET A 248 4.30 6.49 -0.65
CA MET A 248 4.25 5.69 0.56
C MET A 248 4.53 4.23 0.22
N VAL A 249 5.27 3.50 1.04
CA VAL A 249 5.42 2.06 0.79
C VAL A 249 4.18 1.33 1.28
N ILE A 250 3.78 1.59 2.52
CA ILE A 250 2.53 1.14 3.13
C ILE A 250 1.74 2.36 3.58
N ASP A 251 0.47 2.44 3.19
CA ASP A 251 -0.45 3.50 3.64
C ASP A 251 -1.79 2.90 4.08
N VAL A 252 -2.26 3.29 5.26
CA VAL A 252 -3.53 2.80 5.82
C VAL A 252 -4.40 4.00 6.21
N TRP A 253 -5.58 4.11 5.57
CA TRP A 253 -6.66 5.03 5.93
C TRP A 253 -7.91 4.27 6.42
N GLY A 254 -7.97 2.97 6.13
CA GLY A 254 -9.01 2.05 6.53
C GLY A 254 -8.70 1.33 7.83
N GLU A 255 -9.12 0.08 7.93
CA GLU A 255 -8.90 -0.77 9.09
C GLU A 255 -8.13 -2.04 8.70
N VAL A 256 -7.18 -2.45 9.55
CA VAL A 256 -6.39 -3.67 9.38
C VAL A 256 -6.28 -4.38 10.72
N ASP A 257 -6.71 -5.66 10.79
CA ASP A 257 -6.57 -6.45 12.00
C ASP A 257 -5.13 -6.94 12.18
N ASP A 258 -4.62 -7.70 11.20
CA ASP A 258 -3.27 -8.27 11.25
C ASP A 258 -2.51 -8.01 9.94
N TRP A 259 -1.32 -7.41 10.01
CA TRP A 259 -0.41 -7.26 8.87
C TRP A 259 0.99 -7.72 9.22
N ILE A 260 1.50 -8.72 8.49
CA ILE A 260 2.88 -9.20 8.64
C ILE A 260 3.65 -8.97 7.33
N CYS A 261 4.74 -8.22 7.41
CA CYS A 261 5.71 -8.06 6.33
C CYS A 261 6.93 -8.96 6.63
N PHE A 262 7.20 -9.91 5.74
CA PHE A 262 8.28 -10.88 5.90
C PHE A 262 9.59 -10.42 5.26
N GLU A 263 9.53 -9.49 4.32
CA GLU A 263 10.65 -8.94 3.58
C GLU A 263 10.75 -7.41 3.72
N ASN A 264 11.79 -6.81 3.14
CA ASN A 264 12.10 -5.40 3.30
C ASN A 264 10.98 -4.47 2.80
N ILE A 265 10.80 -3.37 3.51
CA ILE A 265 9.96 -2.23 3.16
C ILE A 265 10.89 -1.08 2.81
N GLN A 266 10.91 -0.65 1.52
CA GLN A 266 11.92 0.29 1.04
C GLN A 266 11.31 1.45 0.25
N SER A 267 11.75 2.69 0.56
CA SER A 267 11.40 3.90 -0.19
C SER A 267 12.66 4.62 -0.67
N TYR A 268 12.75 4.83 -1.98
CA TYR A 268 13.88 5.54 -2.61
C TYR A 268 13.58 7.00 -2.91
N GLY A 269 12.31 7.38 -2.96
CA GLY A 269 11.89 8.72 -3.38
C GLY A 269 12.00 9.79 -2.30
N THR A 270 12.19 11.04 -2.72
CA THR A 270 12.10 12.21 -1.84
C THR A 270 10.73 12.29 -1.18
N SER A 271 10.68 12.59 0.11
CA SER A 271 9.47 12.66 0.92
C SER A 271 8.63 11.36 0.92
N GLY A 272 9.23 10.23 0.58
CA GLY A 272 8.62 8.92 0.68
C GLY A 272 8.51 8.46 2.13
N ILE A 273 7.57 7.56 2.43
CA ILE A 273 7.36 7.05 3.79
C ILE A 273 7.30 5.53 3.75
N GLY A 274 8.07 4.87 4.62
CA GLY A 274 8.07 3.41 4.73
C GLY A 274 6.70 2.89 5.17
N PHE A 275 6.18 3.37 6.29
CA PHE A 275 4.81 3.10 6.71
C PHE A 275 4.16 4.36 7.27
N VAL A 276 3.03 4.76 6.70
CA VAL A 276 2.21 5.86 7.21
C VAL A 276 0.81 5.35 7.59
N ASN A 277 0.29 5.81 8.74
CA ASN A 277 -1.03 5.45 9.20
C ASN A 277 -1.90 6.67 9.48
N PHE A 278 -3.14 6.60 8.98
CA PHE A 278 -4.25 7.51 9.26
C PHE A 278 -5.49 6.75 9.75
N GLY A 279 -5.48 5.42 9.61
CA GLY A 279 -6.59 4.53 9.93
C GLY A 279 -6.42 3.82 11.27
N THR A 280 -6.99 2.64 11.38
CA THR A 280 -6.85 1.77 12.56
C THR A 280 -6.09 0.50 12.19
N VAL A 281 -5.00 0.25 12.88
CA VAL A 281 -4.23 -1.00 12.73
C VAL A 281 -4.16 -1.70 14.09
N HIS A 282 -4.65 -2.93 14.16
CA HIS A 282 -4.65 -3.67 15.42
C HIS A 282 -3.28 -4.29 15.68
N ASN A 283 -2.72 -4.99 14.71
CA ASN A 283 -1.40 -5.60 14.82
C ASN A 283 -0.59 -5.43 13.54
N PHE A 284 0.64 -4.93 13.66
CA PHE A 284 1.59 -4.80 12.55
C PHE A 284 2.94 -5.42 12.93
N ILE A 285 3.51 -6.21 12.03
CA ILE A 285 4.83 -6.83 12.24
C ILE A 285 5.68 -6.69 10.98
N ALA A 286 6.81 -5.98 11.08
CA ALA A 286 7.86 -5.97 10.06
C ALA A 286 9.01 -6.89 10.50
N LYS A 287 9.21 -8.02 9.80
CA LYS A 287 10.25 -9.01 10.11
C LYS A 287 11.64 -8.63 9.57
N LYS A 288 11.71 -7.64 8.70
CA LYS A 288 12.91 -7.09 8.09
C LYS A 288 12.88 -5.55 8.22
N PRO A 289 14.02 -4.87 8.01
CA PRO A 289 14.10 -3.43 8.16
C PRO A 289 13.11 -2.65 7.28
N ILE A 290 12.65 -1.53 7.81
CA ILE A 290 12.11 -0.42 7.00
C ILE A 290 13.25 0.52 6.69
N GLU A 291 13.49 0.77 5.40
CA GLU A 291 14.58 1.62 4.94
C GLU A 291 14.09 2.73 4.02
N THR A 292 14.49 3.97 4.27
CA THR A 292 14.16 5.10 3.39
C THR A 292 15.42 5.88 3.01
N TYR A 293 15.57 6.15 1.72
CA TYR A 293 16.80 6.72 1.13
C TYR A 293 16.64 8.18 0.70
N GLY A 294 15.42 8.59 0.36
CA GLY A 294 15.14 9.94 -0.15
C GLY A 294 15.29 11.04 0.90
N SER A 295 15.59 12.26 0.48
CA SER A 295 15.54 13.44 1.37
C SER A 295 14.13 13.69 1.86
N GLY A 296 13.96 14.11 3.12
CA GLY A 296 12.67 14.39 3.73
C GLY A 296 11.76 13.17 3.91
N ALA A 297 12.28 11.96 3.74
CA ALA A 297 11.53 10.72 3.91
C ALA A 297 11.24 10.44 5.40
N ARG A 298 10.45 9.42 5.68
CA ARG A 298 10.22 8.91 7.04
C ARG A 298 10.20 7.39 7.03
N GLY A 299 10.76 6.79 8.08
CA GLY A 299 10.64 5.35 8.26
C GLY A 299 9.19 4.98 8.62
N PHE A 300 8.66 5.57 9.69
CA PHE A 300 7.29 5.41 10.15
C PHE A 300 6.66 6.75 10.51
N ASN A 301 5.36 6.90 10.21
CA ASN A 301 4.62 8.10 10.59
C ASN A 301 3.17 7.81 10.98
N GLN A 302 2.82 8.11 12.23
CA GLN A 302 1.44 8.11 12.72
C GLN A 302 0.86 9.51 12.59
N TYR A 303 0.08 9.74 11.54
CA TYR A 303 -0.54 11.05 11.28
C TYR A 303 -1.89 11.22 11.93
N ASP A 304 -2.73 10.19 11.83
CA ASP A 304 -4.09 10.16 12.39
C ASP A 304 -4.45 8.71 12.76
N GLY A 305 -5.67 8.46 13.26
CA GLY A 305 -6.08 7.13 13.69
C GLY A 305 -5.20 6.55 14.80
N THR A 306 -5.02 5.23 14.83
CA THR A 306 -4.21 4.56 15.87
C THR A 306 -3.58 3.26 15.39
N ILE A 307 -2.51 2.85 16.05
CA ILE A 307 -1.96 1.48 16.00
C ILE A 307 -1.96 0.91 17.41
N HIS A 308 -2.58 -0.26 17.60
CA HIS A 308 -2.64 -0.88 18.92
C HIS A 308 -1.34 -1.59 19.28
N ASN A 309 -0.80 -2.37 18.34
CA ASN A 309 0.46 -3.07 18.51
C ASN A 309 1.27 -3.01 17.22
N ALA A 310 2.54 -2.59 17.31
CA ALA A 310 3.45 -2.67 16.17
C ALA A 310 4.82 -3.21 16.61
N GLU A 311 5.33 -4.17 15.86
CA GLU A 311 6.67 -4.71 16.02
C GLU A 311 7.49 -4.52 14.75
N PHE A 312 8.66 -3.92 14.88
CA PHE A 312 9.59 -3.65 13.80
C PHE A 312 10.91 -4.38 14.06
N ASP A 313 11.52 -4.92 13.00
CA ASP A 313 12.90 -5.39 13.07
C ASP A 313 13.84 -4.21 13.36
N SER A 314 13.93 -3.28 12.43
CA SER A 314 14.69 -2.04 12.51
C SER A 314 14.03 -0.97 11.63
N ILE A 315 14.30 0.29 11.94
CA ILE A 315 13.94 1.42 11.07
C ILE A 315 15.20 2.24 10.80
N ILE A 316 15.51 2.45 9.51
CA ILE A 316 16.74 3.11 9.08
C ILE A 316 16.40 4.17 8.02
N THR A 317 16.79 5.42 8.23
CA THR A 317 16.63 6.50 7.26
C THR A 317 17.96 7.11 6.89
N TYR A 318 18.17 7.38 5.59
CA TYR A 318 19.47 7.86 5.08
C TYR A 318 19.47 9.32 4.62
N GLY A 319 18.33 9.85 4.19
CA GLY A 319 18.23 11.17 3.59
C GLY A 319 18.28 12.32 4.62
N ASP A 320 18.71 13.51 4.21
CA ASP A 320 18.58 14.71 5.01
C ASP A 320 17.12 15.07 5.26
N GLY A 321 16.76 15.51 6.47
CA GLY A 321 15.40 15.78 6.89
C GLY A 321 14.54 14.54 7.07
N SER A 322 15.14 13.33 7.08
CA SER A 322 14.43 12.04 7.10
C SER A 322 14.30 11.51 8.51
N ILE A 323 13.08 11.65 9.07
CA ILE A 323 12.76 11.22 10.44
C ILE A 323 12.65 9.69 10.48
N GLY A 324 13.19 9.07 11.54
CA GLY A 324 13.05 7.63 11.78
C GLY A 324 11.59 7.24 12.06
N MET A 325 11.07 7.67 13.21
CA MET A 325 9.66 7.49 13.60
C MET A 325 9.07 8.82 14.07
N GLN A 326 7.84 9.11 13.65
CA GLN A 326 7.09 10.28 14.11
C GLN A 326 5.68 9.89 14.56
N PHE A 327 5.27 10.41 15.70
CA PHE A 327 3.94 10.18 16.29
C PHE A 327 3.22 11.51 16.50
N SER A 328 2.07 11.69 15.86
CA SER A 328 1.20 12.87 15.97
C SER A 328 -0.16 12.55 16.58
N LYS A 329 -0.43 11.27 16.89
CA LYS A 329 -1.64 10.75 17.51
C LYS A 329 -1.32 9.60 18.45
N PRO A 330 -2.24 9.25 19.36
CA PRO A 330 -2.04 8.15 20.31
C PRO A 330 -1.87 6.78 19.65
N VAL A 331 -0.90 6.02 20.15
CA VAL A 331 -0.66 4.63 19.79
C VAL A 331 -0.50 3.75 21.04
N GLY A 332 -0.69 2.45 20.88
CA GLY A 332 -0.53 1.47 21.95
C GLY A 332 0.94 1.06 22.16
N HIS A 333 1.24 -0.21 21.86
CA HIS A 333 2.54 -0.80 22.09
C HIS A 333 3.40 -0.78 20.84
N ILE A 334 4.57 -0.15 20.94
CA ILE A 334 5.56 -0.05 19.86
C ILE A 334 6.83 -0.77 20.29
N LYS A 335 7.25 -1.76 19.53
CA LYS A 335 8.46 -2.53 19.78
C LYS A 335 9.38 -2.50 18.56
N ILE A 336 10.65 -2.22 18.79
CA ILE A 336 11.72 -2.36 17.79
C ILE A 336 12.70 -3.42 18.30
N ASN A 337 12.92 -4.49 17.53
CA ASN A 337 13.76 -5.59 17.96
C ASN A 337 15.24 -5.22 18.01
N ASN A 338 15.72 -4.45 17.04
CA ASN A 338 17.13 -4.09 16.90
C ASN A 338 17.36 -2.58 17.02
N HIS A 339 17.33 -1.80 15.93
CA HIS A 339 17.80 -0.43 15.92
C HIS A 339 16.81 0.56 15.29
N LEU A 340 16.83 1.78 15.79
CA LEU A 340 16.24 2.97 15.16
C LEU A 340 17.38 3.94 14.80
N LYS A 341 17.68 4.10 13.49
CA LYS A 341 18.84 4.85 13.02
C LYS A 341 18.48 5.88 11.96
N THR A 342 19.08 7.08 12.07
CA THR A 342 19.03 8.09 11.05
C THR A 342 20.44 8.56 10.68
N PHE A 343 20.69 8.77 9.37
CA PHE A 343 22.01 9.17 8.87
C PHE A 343 22.03 10.60 8.34
N GLY A 344 20.86 11.16 8.01
CA GLY A 344 20.74 12.51 7.46
C GLY A 344 20.92 13.62 8.49
N THR A 345 21.03 14.83 7.97
CA THR A 345 21.05 16.09 8.73
C THR A 345 19.70 16.81 8.59
N THR A 346 19.69 18.15 8.65
CA THR A 346 18.52 18.98 8.33
C THR A 346 18.31 19.01 6.82
N GLY A 347 17.08 18.76 6.36
CA GLY A 347 16.73 18.75 4.94
C GLY A 347 15.30 19.15 4.67
N GLU A 348 14.96 19.31 3.38
CA GLU A 348 13.59 19.62 2.95
C GLU A 348 12.71 18.38 2.91
N SER A 349 11.51 18.50 3.43
CA SER A 349 10.48 17.48 3.41
C SER A 349 9.13 18.07 3.05
N LEU A 350 8.30 17.31 2.31
CA LEU A 350 6.93 17.67 2.04
C LEU A 350 6.05 17.28 3.23
N VAL A 351 5.46 18.28 3.90
CA VAL A 351 4.60 18.11 5.06
C VAL A 351 3.26 18.79 4.81
N LYS A 352 2.16 18.01 4.75
CA LYS A 352 0.80 18.54 4.51
C LYS A 352 0.76 19.52 3.32
N GLY A 353 1.43 19.17 2.24
CA GLY A 353 1.43 19.97 1.03
C GLY A 353 2.38 21.16 1.00
N GLN A 354 3.23 21.35 2.01
CA GLN A 354 4.21 22.44 2.08
C GLN A 354 5.63 21.90 2.27
N ILE A 355 6.60 22.50 1.62
CA ILE A 355 8.01 22.18 1.84
C ILE A 355 8.44 22.83 3.14
N GLN A 356 8.96 22.04 4.05
CA GLN A 356 9.50 22.46 5.36
C GLN A 356 10.89 21.88 5.54
N LYS A 357 11.73 22.57 6.29
CA LYS A 357 13.00 22.02 6.76
C LYS A 357 12.75 21.21 8.02
N LEU A 358 13.18 19.97 8.02
CA LEU A 358 13.11 19.07 9.15
C LEU A 358 14.47 18.50 9.49
N ASP A 359 14.66 18.16 10.74
CA ASP A 359 15.83 17.44 11.21
C ASP A 359 15.57 15.92 11.10
N ALA A 360 16.63 15.16 10.80
CA ALA A 360 16.56 13.71 10.69
C ALA A 360 16.53 13.03 12.08
N THR A 361 15.64 13.49 12.95
CA THR A 361 15.41 12.94 14.31
C THR A 361 15.03 11.47 14.26
N ALA A 362 15.64 10.63 15.12
CA ALA A 362 15.34 9.21 15.12
C ALA A 362 13.92 8.94 15.67
N LEU A 363 13.59 9.41 16.88
CA LEU A 363 12.27 9.29 17.48
C LEU A 363 11.68 10.66 17.81
N SER A 364 10.56 10.99 17.19
CA SER A 364 9.86 12.28 17.36
C SER A 364 8.42 12.08 17.82
N ILE A 365 8.08 12.56 19.02
CA ILE A 365 6.72 12.59 19.54
C ILE A 365 6.24 14.04 19.49
N LYS A 366 5.30 14.29 18.58
CA LYS A 366 4.72 15.62 18.34
C LYS A 366 3.65 15.95 19.37
N ALA A 367 3.26 17.21 19.42
CA ALA A 367 2.07 17.62 20.18
C ALA A 367 0.86 16.72 19.87
N GLN A 368 0.15 16.25 20.89
CA GLN A 368 -0.95 15.26 20.83
C GLN A 368 -0.55 13.84 20.40
N GLY A 369 0.73 13.60 20.07
CA GLY A 369 1.27 12.24 19.94
C GLY A 369 1.38 11.58 21.30
N GLU A 370 0.99 10.33 21.41
CA GLU A 370 1.12 9.56 22.63
C GLU A 370 1.59 8.14 22.29
N ILE A 371 2.58 7.65 23.01
CA ILE A 371 3.00 6.25 22.97
C ILE A 371 2.78 5.65 24.37
N LYS A 372 1.88 4.66 24.43
CA LYS A 372 1.57 4.00 25.70
C LYS A 372 2.76 3.19 26.21
N ASP A 373 3.40 2.44 25.34
CA ASP A 373 4.56 1.62 25.68
C ASP A 373 5.52 1.55 24.47
N PHE A 374 6.77 1.96 24.71
CA PHE A 374 7.83 1.93 23.71
C PHE A 374 8.99 1.08 24.21
N TYR A 375 9.37 0.07 23.45
CA TYR A 375 10.54 -0.75 23.71
C TYR A 375 11.42 -0.88 22.48
N ILE A 376 12.73 -0.73 22.67
CA ILE A 376 13.74 -1.01 21.64
C ILE A 376 14.86 -1.89 22.20
N GLY A 377 15.19 -2.97 21.49
CA GLY A 377 16.22 -3.93 21.91
C GLY A 377 17.66 -3.45 21.71
N GLY A 378 17.89 -2.55 20.77
CA GLY A 378 19.19 -1.96 20.47
C GLY A 378 19.22 -0.45 20.72
N ASP A 379 19.93 0.30 19.85
CA ASP A 379 20.17 1.71 20.00
C ASP A 379 19.13 2.59 19.27
N ILE A 380 18.86 3.77 19.84
CA ILE A 380 18.30 4.94 19.13
C ILE A 380 19.48 5.81 18.74
N GLN A 381 19.74 5.94 17.44
CA GLN A 381 20.98 6.55 16.96
C GLN A 381 20.75 7.55 15.83
N THR A 382 21.41 8.74 15.94
CA THR A 382 21.54 9.68 14.84
C THR A 382 23.01 9.85 14.46
N HIS A 383 23.27 9.90 13.15
CA HIS A 383 24.60 10.15 12.60
C HIS A 383 24.74 11.59 12.07
N GLY A 384 23.65 12.32 11.96
CA GLY A 384 23.63 13.71 11.52
C GLY A 384 24.21 14.66 12.56
N LYS A 385 24.97 15.69 12.11
CA LYS A 385 25.50 16.71 13.00
C LYS A 385 24.35 17.59 13.54
N ASN A 386 24.33 17.83 14.85
CA ASN A 386 23.35 18.63 15.58
C ASN A 386 21.90 18.10 15.40
N ILE A 387 21.71 16.79 15.31
CA ILE A 387 20.41 16.15 15.19
C ILE A 387 20.09 15.41 16.49
N LEU A 388 18.88 15.63 17.03
CA LEU A 388 18.39 14.94 18.20
C LEU A 388 18.08 13.47 17.88
N ALA A 389 18.45 12.57 18.77
CA ALA A 389 18.02 11.17 18.68
C ALA A 389 16.58 10.98 19.15
N LEU A 390 16.16 11.72 20.19
CA LEU A 390 14.81 11.69 20.74
C LEU A 390 14.30 13.11 20.97
N SER A 391 13.08 13.41 20.50
CA SER A 391 12.38 14.68 20.78
C SER A 391 10.94 14.41 21.22
N ILE A 392 10.53 15.00 22.35
CA ILE A 392 9.16 14.98 22.86
C ILE A 392 8.69 16.43 22.99
N GLU A 393 7.74 16.83 22.13
CA GLU A 393 7.19 18.17 22.12
C GLU A 393 6.22 18.42 23.29
N ASN A 394 5.85 19.68 23.54
CA ASN A 394 4.80 20.03 24.47
C ASN A 394 3.49 19.28 24.11
N ASP A 395 2.78 18.79 25.11
CA ASP A 395 1.58 17.96 24.96
C ASP A 395 1.80 16.63 24.23
N GLY A 396 3.06 16.26 23.96
CA GLY A 396 3.45 14.91 23.54
C GLY A 396 3.60 14.01 24.77
N ALA A 397 3.22 12.73 24.67
CA ALA A 397 3.19 11.81 25.79
C ALA A 397 3.96 10.51 25.54
N LEU A 398 4.71 10.06 26.57
CA LEU A 398 5.37 8.75 26.59
C LEU A 398 5.17 8.12 27.96
N SER A 399 4.29 7.10 28.05
CA SER A 399 3.89 6.55 29.35
C SER A 399 4.84 5.48 29.87
N SER A 400 5.48 4.72 28.96
CA SER A 400 6.49 3.69 29.31
C SER A 400 7.59 3.66 28.26
N PHE A 401 8.83 3.56 28.69
CA PHE A 401 10.00 3.49 27.82
C PHE A 401 10.97 2.41 28.29
N GLY A 402 11.43 1.57 27.37
CA GLY A 402 12.44 0.57 27.60
C GLY A 402 13.45 0.52 26.45
N ILE A 403 14.73 0.41 26.79
CA ILE A 403 15.81 0.31 25.82
C ILE A 403 16.86 -0.71 26.26
N GLY A 404 17.25 -1.61 25.37
CA GLY A 404 18.32 -2.57 25.60
C GLY A 404 19.72 -2.05 25.25
N GLY A 405 19.78 -0.98 24.45
CA GLY A 405 21.00 -0.30 24.05
C GLY A 405 21.12 1.09 24.65
N ASN A 406 21.52 2.06 23.81
CA ASN A 406 21.77 3.45 24.22
C ASN A 406 21.10 4.44 23.27
N ILE A 407 20.99 5.69 23.72
CA ILE A 407 20.64 6.85 22.90
C ILE A 407 21.96 7.53 22.51
N VAL A 408 22.25 7.52 21.20
CA VAL A 408 23.57 7.89 20.69
C VAL A 408 23.44 8.93 19.57
N THR A 409 24.29 9.96 19.63
CA THR A 409 24.46 10.95 18.57
C THR A 409 25.85 10.86 17.94
N SER A 410 26.07 11.55 16.83
CA SER A 410 27.36 11.55 16.12
C SER A 410 28.49 12.18 16.89
N ASP A 411 28.20 13.01 17.90
CA ASP A 411 29.16 13.75 18.72
C ASP A 411 28.66 13.77 20.17
N GLU A 412 29.47 13.28 21.10
CA GLU A 412 29.14 13.22 22.55
C GLU A 412 28.88 14.60 23.17
N THR A 413 29.33 15.68 22.54
CA THR A 413 29.07 17.05 22.98
C THR A 413 27.75 17.64 22.52
N GLN A 414 27.08 16.93 21.64
CA GLN A 414 25.80 17.30 21.07
C GLN A 414 24.65 16.88 21.98
N GLU A 415 23.62 17.72 22.12
CA GLU A 415 22.39 17.35 22.79
C GLU A 415 21.72 16.19 22.03
N SER A 416 21.46 15.09 22.73
CA SER A 416 20.89 13.87 22.12
C SER A 416 19.39 13.75 22.33
N VAL A 417 18.85 14.37 23.38
CA VAL A 417 17.46 14.25 23.80
C VAL A 417 16.89 15.62 24.16
N GLU A 418 15.74 15.96 23.58
CA GLU A 418 14.94 17.11 24.00
C GLU A 418 13.59 16.63 24.53
N VAL A 419 13.27 17.01 25.78
CA VAL A 419 11.94 16.85 26.37
C VAL A 419 11.43 18.23 26.75
N GLN A 420 10.45 18.76 26.01
CA GLN A 420 9.91 20.09 26.25
C GLN A 420 9.13 20.17 27.58
N ALA A 421 9.02 21.38 28.11
CA ALA A 421 8.59 21.61 29.50
C ALA A 421 7.18 21.07 29.84
N ASN A 422 6.28 21.01 28.87
CA ASN A 422 4.91 20.51 29.04
C ASN A 422 4.72 19.10 28.40
N ALA A 423 5.81 18.39 28.11
CA ALA A 423 5.72 16.98 27.70
C ALA A 423 5.18 16.11 28.85
N ILE A 424 4.34 15.16 28.53
CA ILE A 424 3.68 14.27 29.49
C ILE A 424 4.52 12.99 29.61
N ILE A 425 5.39 13.01 30.61
CA ILE A 425 6.31 11.88 30.90
C ILE A 425 6.52 11.79 32.41
N ASP A 426 6.46 10.61 32.97
CA ASP A 426 6.74 10.43 34.40
C ASP A 426 8.25 10.49 34.71
N GLU A 427 8.59 10.75 35.98
CA GLU A 427 9.98 10.91 36.43
C GLU A 427 10.81 9.63 36.25
N ASN A 428 10.23 8.44 36.32
CA ASN A 428 10.95 7.18 36.15
C ASN A 428 11.32 6.98 34.67
N THR A 429 10.37 7.21 33.76
CA THR A 429 10.59 7.17 32.30
C THR A 429 11.61 8.22 31.88
N LYS A 430 11.52 9.44 32.43
CA LYS A 430 12.51 10.51 32.17
C LYS A 430 13.90 10.13 32.65
N LYS A 431 14.02 9.57 33.85
CA LYS A 431 15.29 9.09 34.38
C LYS A 431 15.87 7.98 33.51
N MET A 432 15.06 7.02 33.09
CA MET A 432 15.51 5.93 32.20
C MET A 432 16.06 6.44 30.88
N ILE A 433 15.42 7.43 30.27
CA ILE A 433 15.91 8.07 29.05
C ILE A 433 17.29 8.70 29.29
N ILE A 434 17.44 9.47 30.40
CA ILE A 434 18.70 10.15 30.73
C ILE A 434 19.82 9.14 31.01
N ASP A 435 19.53 8.06 31.75
CA ASP A 435 20.54 7.04 32.11
C ASP A 435 21.06 6.27 30.89
N CYS A 436 20.37 6.31 29.75
CA CYS A 436 20.76 5.63 28.51
C CYS A 436 21.45 6.53 27.47
N ILE A 437 21.68 7.80 27.77
CA ILE A 437 22.42 8.73 26.89
C ILE A 437 23.92 8.41 26.94
N LYS A 438 24.52 8.28 25.76
CA LYS A 438 25.97 8.12 25.60
C LYS A 438 26.53 9.12 24.61
#